data_ee8c4eb7064eeff5410ed82dd562a176
#
_entry.id   ee8c4eb7064eeff5410ed82dd562a176
#
_cell.length_a   1.000
_cell.length_b   1.000
_cell.length_c   1.000
_cell.angle_alpha   90.00
_cell.angle_beta   90.00
_cell.angle_gamma   90.00
#
_symmetry.space_group_name_H-M   'P 1'
#
loop_
_entity.id
_entity.type
_entity.pdbx_description
1 polymer ?
#
loop_
_entity_poly.entity_id
_entity_poly.type
_entity_poly.pdbx_seq_one_letter_code
_entity_poly.pdbx_strand_id
1 'polypeptide(L)'
;MNQENAIEVRNMSKRFKIEYDKSRTLKERLIRRKGKVEYNEVLKNINLDIKKGECVALIGTNGSGKSTLLKLMTKIIFPNEGTIATNGKLTSLLELGAGFHEDFTGRENIYFNAAIFGLNKEEIDRRIDDIIAFSELGSFIDNPIRTYSSGMYMRLAFSVAINVDAEILLIDEILAVGDQHFQDKCYAKLQELRDSGKTIVIVTHSLNVVKELCSRVVWIYKGEVRLDGDPVFVIQEYLEQIAKDHKESVKKAIETGQTQKKGVVFIDMPRDFAQIDRKADVIKCGGWMVANDEKATLAFEVDEQPFDPIVSYVNRQDVYDIYFEEFGGFLDADHIGWDCEIDPTKLSSGKHTFTVKCIDSDGKELANKTIAFSIGE
;
A
#
# COMPACT_ATOMS: atom_id res chain seq x y z
N MET A 1 -10.92 -27.33 -17.97
CA MET A 1 -10.24 -26.91 -16.71
C MET A 1 -9.33 -28.01 -16.24
N ASN A 2 -8.06 -27.71 -15.96
CA ASN A 2 -7.14 -28.68 -15.40
C ASN A 2 -7.58 -29.01 -13.94
N GLN A 3 -7.61 -30.30 -13.58
CA GLN A 3 -8.03 -30.72 -12.23
C GLN A 3 -7.13 -30.19 -11.10
N GLU A 4 -5.90 -29.83 -11.41
CA GLU A 4 -4.92 -29.24 -10.48
C GLU A 4 -5.16 -27.75 -10.19
N ASN A 5 -5.90 -27.03 -11.07
CA ASN A 5 -6.15 -25.62 -10.91
C ASN A 5 -7.40 -25.37 -10.07
N ALA A 6 -7.28 -24.42 -9.13
CA ALA A 6 -8.40 -23.86 -8.37
C ALA A 6 -9.11 -22.76 -9.19
N ILE A 7 -8.34 -21.91 -9.88
CA ILE A 7 -8.85 -20.83 -10.72
C ILE A 7 -8.14 -20.86 -12.07
N GLU A 8 -8.90 -20.72 -13.17
CA GLU A 8 -8.36 -20.53 -14.50
C GLU A 8 -8.97 -19.29 -15.15
N VAL A 9 -8.10 -18.42 -15.66
CA VAL A 9 -8.47 -17.23 -16.42
C VAL A 9 -7.87 -17.36 -17.83
N ARG A 10 -8.69 -17.18 -18.88
CA ARG A 10 -8.28 -17.35 -20.27
C ARG A 10 -8.72 -16.19 -21.14
N ASN A 11 -7.75 -15.47 -21.71
CA ASN A 11 -7.93 -14.35 -22.65
C ASN A 11 -8.98 -13.33 -22.14
N MET A 12 -9.00 -13.09 -20.83
CA MET A 12 -10.05 -12.36 -20.16
C MET A 12 -9.81 -10.85 -20.29
N SER A 13 -10.82 -10.14 -20.78
CA SER A 13 -10.83 -8.67 -20.83
C SER A 13 -12.08 -8.11 -20.17
N LYS A 14 -11.91 -6.95 -19.51
CA LYS A 14 -12.99 -6.22 -18.86
C LYS A 14 -12.93 -4.74 -19.19
N ARG A 15 -14.05 -4.21 -19.72
CA ARG A 15 -14.26 -2.79 -19.97
C ARG A 15 -15.55 -2.32 -19.34
N PHE A 16 -15.53 -1.06 -18.88
CA PHE A 16 -16.72 -0.39 -18.35
C PHE A 16 -17.12 0.75 -19.27
N LYS A 17 -18.42 0.88 -19.49
CA LYS A 17 -19.00 1.98 -20.25
C LYS A 17 -18.99 3.25 -19.42
N ILE A 18 -18.42 4.33 -19.93
CA ILE A 18 -18.46 5.64 -19.33
C ILE A 18 -19.55 6.46 -20.01
N GLU A 19 -20.55 6.85 -19.24
CA GLU A 19 -21.62 7.76 -19.69
C GLU A 19 -21.45 9.09 -18.96
N TYR A 20 -20.94 10.11 -19.66
CA TYR A 20 -20.73 11.46 -19.10
C TYR A 20 -22.05 12.20 -18.83
N ASP A 21 -23.15 11.80 -19.50
CA ASP A 21 -24.44 12.49 -19.46
C ASP A 21 -25.59 11.48 -19.39
N LYS A 22 -26.05 11.18 -18.19
CA LYS A 22 -27.31 10.44 -18.04
C LYS A 22 -28.48 11.39 -18.33
N SER A 23 -29.18 11.20 -19.47
CA SER A 23 -30.45 11.86 -19.70
C SER A 23 -31.42 11.52 -18.56
N ARG A 24 -31.88 12.53 -17.81
CA ARG A 24 -32.77 12.37 -16.65
C ARG A 24 -34.21 12.08 -17.04
N THR A 25 -34.60 12.35 -18.30
CA THR A 25 -35.99 12.18 -18.76
C THR A 25 -36.07 11.37 -20.05
N LEU A 26 -37.21 10.67 -20.25
CA LEU A 26 -37.53 9.94 -21.49
C LEU A 26 -37.54 10.87 -22.72
N LYS A 27 -37.93 12.14 -22.53
CA LYS A 27 -37.97 13.16 -23.59
C LYS A 27 -36.58 13.54 -24.07
N GLU A 28 -35.61 13.66 -23.17
CA GLU A 28 -34.18 13.88 -23.51
C GLU A 28 -33.57 12.69 -24.24
N ARG A 29 -33.98 11.43 -23.93
CA ARG A 29 -33.57 10.23 -24.64
C ARG A 29 -34.01 10.20 -26.09
N LEU A 30 -35.15 10.74 -26.41
CA LEU A 30 -35.74 10.75 -27.76
C LEU A 30 -35.13 11.88 -28.63
N ILE A 31 -34.74 12.99 -28.00
CA ILE A 31 -34.26 14.18 -28.71
C ILE A 31 -32.73 14.17 -28.91
N ARG A 32 -31.98 13.49 -28.03
CA ARG A 32 -30.51 13.43 -28.13
C ARG A 32 -30.06 12.44 -29.20
N ARG A 33 -29.25 12.91 -30.14
CA ARG A 33 -28.38 12.07 -30.95
C ARG A 33 -27.46 11.27 -30.01
N LYS A 34 -27.20 9.97 -30.32
CA LYS A 34 -26.32 9.08 -29.53
C LYS A 34 -25.06 9.82 -29.09
N GLY A 35 -24.95 10.11 -27.78
CA GLY A 35 -23.72 10.68 -27.21
C GLY A 35 -22.53 9.76 -27.46
N LYS A 36 -21.34 10.31 -27.55
CA LYS A 36 -20.10 9.54 -27.67
C LYS A 36 -20.00 8.58 -26.47
N VAL A 37 -20.05 7.29 -26.74
CA VAL A 37 -19.86 6.26 -25.72
C VAL A 37 -18.37 5.99 -25.62
N GLU A 38 -17.80 6.21 -24.46
CA GLU A 38 -16.42 5.86 -24.18
C GLU A 38 -16.38 4.59 -23.33
N TYR A 39 -15.37 3.78 -23.55
CA TYR A 39 -15.13 2.58 -22.76
C TYR A 39 -13.79 2.71 -22.04
N ASN A 40 -13.78 2.43 -20.74
CA ASN A 40 -12.56 2.28 -19.97
C ASN A 40 -12.22 0.79 -19.90
N GLU A 41 -11.14 0.38 -20.54
CA GLU A 41 -10.65 -0.98 -20.51
C GLU A 41 -9.73 -1.17 -19.30
N VAL A 42 -10.27 -1.84 -18.28
CA VAL A 42 -9.62 -2.01 -16.98
C VAL A 42 -8.70 -3.24 -16.95
N LEU A 43 -9.10 -4.33 -17.64
CA LEU A 43 -8.30 -5.54 -17.75
C LEU A 43 -8.25 -5.98 -19.22
N LYS A 44 -7.06 -6.40 -19.66
CA LYS A 44 -6.76 -6.70 -21.06
C LYS A 44 -6.07 -8.05 -21.18
N ASN A 45 -6.72 -8.97 -21.85
CA ASN A 45 -6.18 -10.28 -22.21
C ASN A 45 -5.48 -11.01 -21.06
N ILE A 46 -6.08 -11.00 -19.87
CA ILE A 46 -5.54 -11.68 -18.69
C ILE A 46 -5.58 -13.19 -18.90
N ASN A 47 -4.42 -13.81 -18.68
CA ASN A 47 -4.24 -15.26 -18.62
C ASN A 47 -3.57 -15.58 -17.30
N LEU A 48 -4.21 -16.42 -16.46
CA LEU A 48 -3.74 -16.73 -15.12
C LEU A 48 -4.27 -18.08 -14.67
N ASP A 49 -3.39 -18.92 -14.15
CA ASP A 49 -3.71 -20.18 -13.48
C ASP A 49 -3.29 -20.11 -12.02
N ILE A 50 -4.20 -20.43 -11.12
CA ILE A 50 -3.91 -20.56 -9.68
C ILE A 50 -4.17 -22.00 -9.31
N LYS A 51 -3.14 -22.69 -8.80
CA LYS A 51 -3.21 -24.09 -8.42
C LYS A 51 -3.91 -24.26 -7.08
N LYS A 52 -4.47 -25.44 -6.85
CA LYS A 52 -5.03 -25.83 -5.55
C LYS A 52 -3.94 -25.79 -4.48
N GLY A 53 -4.28 -25.24 -3.32
CA GLY A 53 -3.35 -25.08 -2.19
C GLY A 53 -2.31 -23.98 -2.35
N GLU A 54 -2.36 -23.18 -3.41
CA GLU A 54 -1.43 -22.08 -3.65
C GLU A 54 -1.90 -20.81 -2.93
N CYS A 55 -0.95 -20.08 -2.32
CA CYS A 55 -1.18 -18.73 -1.80
C CYS A 55 -0.55 -17.72 -2.76
N VAL A 56 -1.37 -16.92 -3.44
CA VAL A 56 -0.96 -15.98 -4.50
C VAL A 56 -1.37 -14.57 -4.12
N ALA A 57 -0.42 -13.63 -4.19
CA ALA A 57 -0.73 -12.21 -4.07
C ALA A 57 -0.92 -11.56 -5.44
N LEU A 58 -1.91 -10.67 -5.55
CA LEU A 58 -2.08 -9.75 -6.67
C LEU A 58 -1.60 -8.37 -6.23
N ILE A 59 -0.53 -7.86 -6.85
CA ILE A 59 0.01 -6.53 -6.57
C ILE A 59 -0.16 -5.60 -7.77
N GLY A 60 -0.04 -4.29 -7.55
CA GLY A 60 -0.14 -3.25 -8.57
C GLY A 60 -0.66 -1.94 -7.99
N THR A 61 -0.49 -0.86 -8.70
CA THR A 61 -0.97 0.48 -8.29
C THR A 61 -2.49 0.56 -8.22
N ASN A 62 -3.02 1.60 -7.55
CA ASN A 62 -4.45 1.86 -7.55
C ASN A 62 -4.97 2.05 -8.98
N GLY A 63 -6.11 1.43 -9.28
CA GLY A 63 -6.68 1.45 -10.62
C GLY A 63 -6.06 0.46 -11.62
N SER A 64 -5.08 -0.38 -11.22
CA SER A 64 -4.49 -1.39 -12.12
C SER A 64 -5.43 -2.55 -12.48
N GLY A 65 -6.54 -2.72 -11.74
CA GLY A 65 -7.55 -3.74 -12.02
C GLY A 65 -7.63 -4.90 -11.02
N LYS A 66 -6.84 -4.91 -9.92
CA LYS A 66 -6.80 -6.00 -8.92
C LYS A 66 -8.18 -6.36 -8.36
N SER A 67 -8.88 -5.40 -7.75
CA SER A 67 -10.22 -5.63 -7.18
C SER A 67 -11.26 -5.95 -8.26
N THR A 68 -11.07 -5.46 -9.49
CA THR A 68 -11.91 -5.86 -10.64
C THR A 68 -11.71 -7.33 -10.97
N LEU A 69 -10.45 -7.82 -10.96
CA LEU A 69 -10.15 -9.22 -11.21
C LEU A 69 -10.74 -10.12 -10.10
N LEU A 70 -10.64 -9.72 -8.82
CA LEU A 70 -11.30 -10.46 -7.73
C LEU A 70 -12.83 -10.51 -7.91
N LYS A 71 -13.47 -9.39 -8.26
CA LYS A 71 -14.93 -9.34 -8.54
C LYS A 71 -15.35 -10.21 -9.72
N LEU A 72 -14.48 -10.41 -10.69
CA LEU A 72 -14.69 -11.34 -11.79
C LEU A 72 -14.56 -12.80 -11.33
N MET A 73 -13.57 -13.12 -10.49
CA MET A 73 -13.39 -14.46 -9.92
C MET A 73 -14.57 -14.88 -9.04
N THR A 74 -15.17 -13.93 -8.31
CA THR A 74 -16.39 -14.15 -7.47
C THR A 74 -17.69 -14.15 -8.28
N LYS A 75 -17.65 -13.87 -9.59
CA LYS A 75 -18.83 -13.71 -10.46
C LYS A 75 -19.79 -12.59 -10.04
N ILE A 76 -19.33 -11.63 -9.21
CA ILE A 76 -20.09 -10.38 -8.92
C ILE A 76 -20.24 -9.58 -10.21
N ILE A 77 -19.21 -9.57 -11.05
CA ILE A 77 -19.26 -9.04 -12.41
C ILE A 77 -18.77 -10.10 -13.41
N PHE A 78 -19.10 -9.92 -14.68
CA PHE A 78 -18.75 -10.85 -15.75
C PHE A 78 -17.73 -10.21 -16.71
N PRO A 79 -16.85 -11.00 -17.35
CA PRO A 79 -15.92 -10.52 -18.36
C PRO A 79 -16.68 -10.06 -19.61
N ASN A 80 -16.05 -9.19 -20.40
CA ASN A 80 -16.55 -8.84 -21.74
C ASN A 80 -16.04 -9.83 -22.78
N GLU A 81 -14.84 -10.36 -22.57
CA GLU A 81 -14.20 -11.34 -23.45
C GLU A 81 -13.45 -12.36 -22.60
N GLY A 82 -13.27 -13.57 -23.14
CA GLY A 82 -12.59 -14.66 -22.43
C GLY A 82 -13.46 -15.34 -21.36
N THR A 83 -12.82 -16.12 -20.50
CA THR A 83 -13.49 -16.93 -19.48
C THR A 83 -12.75 -16.94 -18.16
N ILE A 84 -13.51 -17.13 -17.07
CA ILE A 84 -12.99 -17.44 -15.74
C ILE A 84 -13.73 -18.67 -15.22
N ALA A 85 -12.97 -19.68 -14.81
CA ALA A 85 -13.50 -20.89 -14.19
C ALA A 85 -12.88 -21.11 -12.81
N THR A 86 -13.68 -21.57 -11.86
CA THR A 86 -13.28 -21.91 -10.49
C THR A 86 -13.63 -23.36 -10.20
N ASN A 87 -12.73 -24.08 -9.52
CA ASN A 87 -12.87 -25.49 -9.16
C ASN A 87 -12.71 -25.67 -7.65
N GLY A 88 -13.82 -25.64 -6.94
CA GLY A 88 -13.93 -25.72 -5.51
C GLY A 88 -14.88 -24.67 -4.93
N LYS A 89 -15.19 -24.80 -3.64
CA LYS A 89 -16.03 -23.87 -2.90
C LYS A 89 -15.26 -22.57 -2.64
N LEU A 90 -15.71 -21.48 -3.27
CA LEU A 90 -15.07 -20.17 -3.17
C LEU A 90 -15.79 -19.30 -2.15
N THR A 91 -15.04 -18.69 -1.25
CA THR A 91 -15.49 -17.64 -0.33
C THR A 91 -14.68 -16.38 -0.55
N SER A 92 -15.34 -15.23 -0.48
CA SER A 92 -14.70 -13.93 -0.69
C SER A 92 -14.92 -13.03 0.51
N LEU A 93 -13.84 -12.39 0.92
CA LEU A 93 -13.85 -11.34 1.95
C LEU A 93 -14.03 -9.92 1.34
N LEU A 94 -14.33 -9.82 0.02
CA LEU A 94 -14.54 -8.53 -0.67
C LEU A 94 -15.68 -7.69 -0.09
N GLU A 95 -16.70 -8.35 0.43
CA GLU A 95 -17.91 -7.71 0.95
C GLU A 95 -18.21 -8.25 2.35
N LEU A 96 -17.28 -8.00 3.29
CA LEU A 96 -17.47 -8.41 4.69
C LEU A 96 -18.76 -7.80 5.26
N GLY A 97 -19.57 -8.67 5.87
CA GLY A 97 -20.84 -8.28 6.44
C GLY A 97 -21.96 -8.05 5.41
N ALA A 98 -21.72 -8.36 4.12
CA ALA A 98 -22.81 -8.36 3.14
C ALA A 98 -23.90 -9.31 3.59
N GLY A 99 -25.14 -8.80 3.64
CA GLY A 99 -26.31 -9.54 4.14
C GLY A 99 -26.50 -9.46 5.65
N PHE A 100 -25.68 -8.75 6.41
CA PHE A 100 -25.97 -8.48 7.82
C PHE A 100 -27.22 -7.60 7.95
N HIS A 101 -28.07 -7.95 8.91
CA HIS A 101 -29.29 -7.21 9.20
C HIS A 101 -29.13 -6.43 10.51
N GLU A 102 -29.30 -5.12 10.46
CA GLU A 102 -29.00 -4.22 11.58
C GLU A 102 -29.81 -4.49 12.84
N ASP A 103 -31.06 -4.94 12.69
CA ASP A 103 -31.96 -5.24 13.82
C ASP A 103 -31.70 -6.65 14.41
N PHE A 104 -30.97 -7.51 13.74
CA PHE A 104 -30.62 -8.83 14.26
C PHE A 104 -29.43 -8.74 15.21
N THR A 105 -29.39 -9.64 16.18
CA THR A 105 -28.25 -9.85 17.07
C THR A 105 -27.03 -10.33 16.27
N GLY A 106 -25.84 -10.22 16.87
CA GLY A 106 -24.63 -10.79 16.27
C GLY A 106 -24.79 -12.30 16.02
N ARG A 107 -25.38 -13.03 16.96
CA ARG A 107 -25.66 -14.46 16.83
C ARG A 107 -26.60 -14.79 15.67
N GLU A 108 -27.69 -14.09 15.52
CA GLU A 108 -28.61 -14.26 14.38
C GLU A 108 -27.96 -13.92 13.05
N ASN A 109 -27.11 -12.89 13.02
CA ASN A 109 -26.32 -12.54 11.84
C ASN A 109 -25.28 -13.62 11.47
N ILE A 110 -24.71 -14.33 12.45
CA ILE A 110 -23.84 -15.49 12.17
C ILE A 110 -24.64 -16.54 11.39
N TYR A 111 -25.82 -16.94 11.87
CA TYR A 111 -26.66 -17.92 11.17
C TYR A 111 -27.03 -17.47 9.76
N PHE A 112 -27.48 -16.23 9.64
CA PHE A 112 -27.92 -15.69 8.38
C PHE A 112 -26.78 -15.60 7.36
N ASN A 113 -25.64 -15.05 7.76
CA ASN A 113 -24.49 -14.85 6.87
C ASN A 113 -23.80 -16.18 6.51
N ALA A 114 -23.65 -17.11 7.47
CA ALA A 114 -23.10 -18.42 7.20
C ALA A 114 -24.00 -19.25 6.25
N ALA A 115 -25.32 -19.08 6.32
CA ALA A 115 -26.24 -19.68 5.37
C ALA A 115 -26.09 -19.09 3.95
N ILE A 116 -25.82 -17.78 3.81
CA ILE A 116 -25.48 -17.17 2.52
C ILE A 116 -24.21 -17.81 1.93
N PHE A 117 -23.23 -18.12 2.77
CA PHE A 117 -22.02 -18.86 2.34
C PHE A 117 -22.28 -20.37 2.08
N GLY A 118 -23.54 -20.81 2.20
CA GLY A 118 -23.99 -22.16 1.84
C GLY A 118 -23.77 -23.21 2.93
N LEU A 119 -23.63 -22.83 4.20
CA LEU A 119 -23.65 -23.73 5.34
C LEU A 119 -25.10 -24.05 5.74
N ASN A 120 -25.35 -25.32 6.05
CA ASN A 120 -26.63 -25.71 6.68
C ASN A 120 -26.61 -25.44 8.19
N LYS A 121 -27.78 -25.58 8.83
CA LYS A 121 -27.92 -25.27 10.26
C LYS A 121 -26.99 -26.11 11.14
N GLU A 122 -26.89 -27.40 10.88
CA GLU A 122 -26.07 -28.34 11.66
C GLU A 122 -24.56 -28.01 11.53
N GLU A 123 -24.13 -27.50 10.37
CA GLU A 123 -22.76 -27.03 10.15
C GLU A 123 -22.48 -25.73 10.89
N ILE A 124 -23.48 -24.84 10.97
CA ILE A 124 -23.37 -23.57 11.71
C ILE A 124 -23.35 -23.88 13.22
N ASP A 125 -24.24 -24.74 13.71
CA ASP A 125 -24.33 -25.10 15.13
C ASP A 125 -23.00 -25.69 15.65
N ARG A 126 -22.24 -26.40 14.81
CA ARG A 126 -20.92 -26.93 15.17
C ARG A 126 -19.80 -25.89 15.23
N ARG A 127 -19.98 -24.73 14.58
CA ARG A 127 -18.92 -23.71 14.41
C ARG A 127 -19.22 -22.41 15.14
N ILE A 128 -20.44 -22.23 15.60
CA ILE A 128 -20.91 -20.94 16.13
C ILE A 128 -20.10 -20.49 17.34
N ASP A 129 -19.74 -21.42 18.22
CA ASP A 129 -18.94 -21.10 19.40
C ASP A 129 -17.52 -20.67 19.02
N ASP A 130 -16.90 -21.28 18.01
CA ASP A 130 -15.60 -20.91 17.48
C ASP A 130 -15.66 -19.51 16.80
N ILE A 131 -16.72 -19.24 16.03
CA ILE A 131 -16.95 -17.94 15.40
C ILE A 131 -17.09 -16.85 16.46
N ILE A 132 -17.91 -17.09 17.50
CA ILE A 132 -18.10 -16.14 18.61
C ILE A 132 -16.79 -15.91 19.37
N ALA A 133 -16.07 -16.98 19.70
CA ALA A 133 -14.79 -16.89 20.40
C ALA A 133 -13.73 -16.14 19.55
N PHE A 134 -13.72 -16.37 18.23
CA PHE A 134 -12.82 -15.66 17.33
C PHE A 134 -13.14 -14.17 17.26
N SER A 135 -14.42 -13.78 17.26
CA SER A 135 -14.85 -12.39 17.16
C SER A 135 -14.51 -11.52 18.38
N GLU A 136 -14.31 -12.14 19.56
CA GLU A 136 -14.04 -11.48 20.84
C GLU A 136 -15.12 -10.47 21.26
N LEU A 137 -16.35 -10.67 20.80
CA LEU A 137 -17.48 -9.79 21.13
C LEU A 137 -18.07 -10.08 22.52
N GLY A 138 -17.79 -11.25 23.09
CA GLY A 138 -18.29 -11.64 24.42
C GLY A 138 -19.81 -11.53 24.52
N SER A 139 -20.32 -10.85 25.55
CA SER A 139 -21.75 -10.65 25.79
C SER A 139 -22.45 -9.74 24.75
N PHE A 140 -21.69 -8.96 23.97
CA PHE A 140 -22.29 -8.15 22.91
C PHE A 140 -22.87 -8.98 21.77
N ILE A 141 -22.53 -10.27 21.66
CA ILE A 141 -23.02 -11.14 20.57
C ILE A 141 -24.54 -11.25 20.52
N ASP A 142 -25.21 -11.08 21.65
CA ASP A 142 -26.66 -11.16 21.76
C ASP A 142 -27.36 -9.79 21.66
N ASN A 143 -26.60 -8.73 21.37
CA ASN A 143 -27.14 -7.40 21.08
C ASN A 143 -27.35 -7.20 19.56
N PRO A 144 -28.30 -6.37 19.15
CA PRO A 144 -28.51 -5.99 17.75
C PRO A 144 -27.26 -5.28 17.19
N ILE A 145 -26.85 -5.66 15.96
CA ILE A 145 -25.59 -5.15 15.38
C ILE A 145 -25.60 -3.65 15.08
N ARG A 146 -26.77 -3.00 14.98
CA ARG A 146 -26.86 -1.52 14.92
C ARG A 146 -26.22 -0.82 16.13
N THR A 147 -26.00 -1.54 17.26
CA THR A 147 -25.35 -1.01 18.45
C THR A 147 -23.83 -1.23 18.43
N TYR A 148 -23.30 -1.93 17.42
CA TYR A 148 -21.89 -2.23 17.31
C TYR A 148 -21.09 -1.03 16.82
N SER A 149 -19.87 -0.91 17.29
CA SER A 149 -18.89 -0.05 16.63
C SER A 149 -18.49 -0.65 15.28
N SER A 150 -17.91 0.16 14.38
CA SER A 150 -17.38 -0.33 13.10
C SER A 150 -16.40 -1.49 13.28
N GLY A 151 -15.54 -1.41 14.31
CA GLY A 151 -14.60 -2.48 14.65
C GLY A 151 -15.31 -3.79 15.07
N MET A 152 -16.31 -3.71 15.94
CA MET A 152 -17.11 -4.87 16.35
C MET A 152 -17.83 -5.52 15.16
N TYR A 153 -18.42 -4.69 14.30
CA TYR A 153 -19.08 -5.15 13.07
C TYR A 153 -18.09 -5.93 12.17
N MET A 154 -16.92 -5.35 11.92
CA MET A 154 -15.92 -5.97 11.06
C MET A 154 -15.31 -7.22 11.68
N ARG A 155 -15.09 -7.26 13.00
CA ARG A 155 -14.65 -8.46 13.73
C ARG A 155 -15.64 -9.62 13.56
N LEU A 156 -16.95 -9.35 13.71
CA LEU A 156 -17.98 -10.37 13.50
C LEU A 156 -17.98 -10.87 12.06
N ALA A 157 -17.99 -9.96 11.10
CA ALA A 157 -18.03 -10.28 9.67
C ALA A 157 -16.83 -11.13 9.22
N PHE A 158 -15.61 -10.75 9.66
CA PHE A 158 -14.41 -11.53 9.40
C PHE A 158 -14.48 -12.91 10.06
N SER A 159 -14.93 -12.98 11.33
CA SER A 159 -15.03 -14.24 12.08
C SER A 159 -15.97 -15.24 11.40
N VAL A 160 -17.07 -14.77 10.84
CA VAL A 160 -17.97 -15.65 10.06
C VAL A 160 -17.27 -16.12 8.79
N ALA A 161 -16.73 -15.18 7.99
CA ALA A 161 -16.18 -15.49 6.68
C ALA A 161 -14.96 -16.44 6.72
N ILE A 162 -14.10 -16.32 7.75
CA ILE A 162 -12.91 -17.15 7.89
C ILE A 162 -13.19 -18.55 8.42
N ASN A 163 -14.32 -18.76 9.07
CA ASN A 163 -14.76 -20.05 9.62
C ASN A 163 -15.73 -20.80 8.70
N VAL A 164 -16.01 -20.29 7.53
CA VAL A 164 -16.72 -21.03 6.45
C VAL A 164 -15.77 -22.05 5.83
N ASP A 165 -16.27 -23.22 5.46
CA ASP A 165 -15.46 -24.25 4.81
C ASP A 165 -15.23 -23.93 3.33
N ALA A 166 -14.32 -23.02 3.08
CA ALA A 166 -13.90 -22.64 1.73
C ALA A 166 -12.68 -23.49 1.29
N GLU A 167 -12.63 -23.85 0.02
CA GLU A 167 -11.44 -24.41 -0.64
C GLU A 167 -10.60 -23.29 -1.26
N ILE A 168 -11.28 -22.21 -1.67
CA ILE A 168 -10.67 -21.03 -2.29
C ILE A 168 -11.10 -19.79 -1.50
N LEU A 169 -10.14 -19.02 -1.01
CA LEU A 169 -10.36 -17.79 -0.25
C LEU A 169 -9.83 -16.59 -1.02
N LEU A 170 -10.69 -15.61 -1.31
CA LEU A 170 -10.31 -14.35 -1.95
C LEU A 170 -10.36 -13.21 -0.93
N ILE A 171 -9.25 -12.49 -0.79
CA ILE A 171 -9.03 -11.46 0.23
C ILE A 171 -8.67 -10.14 -0.47
N ASP A 172 -9.37 -9.04 -0.17
CA ASP A 172 -9.07 -7.70 -0.69
C ASP A 172 -8.84 -6.73 0.48
N GLU A 173 -7.60 -6.29 0.67
CA GLU A 173 -7.14 -5.22 1.61
C GLU A 173 -7.66 -5.25 3.07
N ILE A 174 -8.45 -6.25 3.44
CA ILE A 174 -9.27 -6.28 4.65
C ILE A 174 -8.48 -6.70 5.90
N LEU A 175 -7.16 -6.93 5.81
CA LEU A 175 -6.35 -7.32 6.97
C LEU A 175 -6.19 -6.19 8.02
N ALA A 176 -6.56 -4.97 7.69
CA ALA A 176 -6.56 -3.82 8.61
C ALA A 176 -7.84 -3.70 9.46
N VAL A 177 -8.50 -4.84 9.78
CA VAL A 177 -9.74 -4.87 10.56
C VAL A 177 -9.44 -4.87 12.07
N GLY A 178 -10.11 -4.00 12.81
CA GLY A 178 -10.00 -3.94 14.27
C GLY A 178 -8.71 -3.29 14.75
N ASP A 179 -8.31 -3.61 15.98
CA ASP A 179 -7.03 -3.19 16.56
C ASP A 179 -5.89 -4.13 16.17
N GLN A 180 -4.67 -3.78 16.54
CA GLN A 180 -3.47 -4.56 16.22
C GLN A 180 -3.57 -6.01 16.70
N HIS A 181 -4.12 -6.23 17.91
CA HIS A 181 -4.27 -7.58 18.45
C HIS A 181 -5.15 -8.46 17.56
N PHE A 182 -6.28 -7.91 17.10
CA PHE A 182 -7.17 -8.64 16.20
C PHE A 182 -6.57 -8.86 14.81
N GLN A 183 -5.80 -7.89 14.30
CA GLN A 183 -5.07 -8.03 13.03
C GLN A 183 -4.05 -9.18 13.10
N ASP A 184 -3.29 -9.27 14.18
CA ASP A 184 -2.33 -10.36 14.40
C ASP A 184 -3.02 -11.73 14.46
N LYS A 185 -4.20 -11.79 15.08
CA LYS A 185 -5.05 -13.00 15.14
C LYS A 185 -5.59 -13.39 13.76
N CYS A 186 -6.01 -12.40 12.95
CA CYS A 186 -6.45 -12.64 11.58
C CYS A 186 -5.28 -13.19 10.74
N TYR A 187 -4.10 -12.60 10.88
CA TYR A 187 -2.91 -13.04 10.18
C TYR A 187 -2.51 -14.48 10.55
N ALA A 188 -2.48 -14.81 11.84
CA ALA A 188 -2.22 -16.17 12.29
C ALA A 188 -3.24 -17.19 11.73
N LYS A 189 -4.52 -16.81 11.64
CA LYS A 189 -5.56 -17.67 11.05
C LYS A 189 -5.35 -17.90 9.56
N LEU A 190 -4.89 -16.87 8.83
CA LEU A 190 -4.56 -17.03 7.41
C LEU A 190 -3.36 -17.94 7.19
N GLN A 191 -2.35 -17.88 8.05
CA GLN A 191 -1.23 -18.82 8.02
C GLN A 191 -1.71 -20.27 8.26
N GLU A 192 -2.57 -20.49 9.27
CA GLU A 192 -3.18 -21.80 9.53
C GLU A 192 -3.94 -22.34 8.29
N LEU A 193 -4.74 -21.49 7.64
CA LEU A 193 -5.48 -21.88 6.44
C LEU A 193 -4.56 -22.20 5.26
N ARG A 194 -3.51 -21.41 5.03
CA ARG A 194 -2.48 -21.70 4.05
C ARG A 194 -1.83 -23.05 4.32
N ASP A 195 -1.40 -23.30 5.55
CA ASP A 195 -0.69 -24.51 5.95
C ASP A 195 -1.60 -25.76 5.90
N SER A 196 -2.93 -25.57 5.99
CA SER A 196 -3.92 -26.63 5.78
C SER A 196 -4.19 -26.91 4.30
N GLY A 197 -3.50 -26.25 3.36
CA GLY A 197 -3.62 -26.47 1.92
C GLY A 197 -4.82 -25.79 1.25
N LYS A 198 -5.40 -24.76 1.87
CA LYS A 198 -6.42 -23.92 1.23
C LYS A 198 -5.78 -23.04 0.16
N THR A 199 -6.50 -22.81 -0.94
CA THR A 199 -6.08 -21.87 -1.97
C THR A 199 -6.43 -20.46 -1.53
N ILE A 200 -5.45 -19.54 -1.53
CA ILE A 200 -5.64 -18.16 -1.08
C ILE A 200 -5.21 -17.21 -2.19
N VAL A 201 -6.06 -16.27 -2.54
CA VAL A 201 -5.71 -15.13 -3.41
C VAL A 201 -5.89 -13.86 -2.62
N ILE A 202 -4.80 -13.11 -2.42
CA ILE A 202 -4.80 -11.90 -1.60
C ILE A 202 -4.42 -10.67 -2.43
N VAL A 203 -5.18 -9.61 -2.25
CA VAL A 203 -4.81 -8.25 -2.67
C VAL A 203 -4.46 -7.46 -1.42
N THR A 204 -3.25 -6.94 -1.35
CA THR A 204 -2.80 -6.11 -0.21
C THR A 204 -1.74 -5.12 -0.67
N HIS A 205 -1.68 -3.99 0.02
CA HIS A 205 -0.60 -3.01 -0.12
C HIS A 205 0.60 -3.32 0.78
N SER A 206 0.44 -4.22 1.78
CA SER A 206 1.53 -4.63 2.66
C SER A 206 2.43 -5.66 1.98
N LEU A 207 3.54 -5.21 1.40
CA LEU A 207 4.51 -6.07 0.73
C LEU A 207 5.19 -7.06 1.70
N ASN A 208 5.26 -6.74 3.00
CA ASN A 208 5.77 -7.66 4.01
C ASN A 208 4.84 -8.86 4.19
N VAL A 209 3.53 -8.63 4.29
CA VAL A 209 2.52 -9.71 4.33
C VAL A 209 2.63 -10.60 3.10
N VAL A 210 2.85 -10.00 1.92
CA VAL A 210 3.04 -10.76 0.67
C VAL A 210 4.27 -11.67 0.75
N LYS A 211 5.42 -11.16 1.20
CA LYS A 211 6.67 -11.94 1.33
C LYS A 211 6.55 -13.10 2.32
N GLU A 212 5.81 -12.92 3.41
CA GLU A 212 5.68 -13.91 4.47
C GLU A 212 4.59 -14.96 4.18
N LEU A 213 3.48 -14.56 3.57
CA LEU A 213 2.31 -15.41 3.39
C LEU A 213 2.28 -16.11 2.02
N CYS A 214 2.72 -15.45 0.96
CA CYS A 214 2.51 -15.91 -0.40
C CYS A 214 3.74 -16.59 -1.00
N SER A 215 3.53 -17.68 -1.72
CA SER A 215 4.57 -18.38 -2.48
C SER A 215 4.77 -17.84 -3.90
N ARG A 216 3.83 -16.99 -4.36
CA ARG A 216 3.82 -16.45 -5.71
C ARG A 216 3.13 -15.08 -5.73
N VAL A 217 3.61 -14.21 -6.59
CA VAL A 217 3.07 -12.86 -6.80
C VAL A 217 2.77 -12.64 -8.27
N VAL A 218 1.59 -12.12 -8.55
CA VAL A 218 1.16 -11.68 -9.88
C VAL A 218 1.05 -10.16 -9.86
N TRP A 219 1.87 -9.49 -10.65
CA TRP A 219 1.84 -8.05 -10.78
C TRP A 219 0.98 -7.62 -11.96
N ILE A 220 -0.09 -6.88 -11.64
CA ILE A 220 -0.99 -6.27 -12.63
C ILE A 220 -0.58 -4.81 -12.83
N TYR A 221 -0.22 -4.48 -14.08
CA TYR A 221 0.20 -3.15 -14.48
C TYR A 221 -0.58 -2.69 -15.71
N LYS A 222 -1.28 -1.55 -15.58
CA LYS A 222 -2.10 -0.96 -16.67
C LYS A 222 -3.10 -1.95 -17.29
N GLY A 223 -3.66 -2.83 -16.45
CA GLY A 223 -4.67 -3.80 -16.85
C GLY A 223 -4.14 -5.11 -17.42
N GLU A 224 -2.85 -5.35 -17.43
CA GLU A 224 -2.20 -6.57 -17.93
C GLU A 224 -1.37 -7.25 -16.85
N VAL A 225 -1.17 -8.57 -16.95
CA VAL A 225 -0.18 -9.27 -16.11
C VAL A 225 1.21 -8.94 -16.65
N ARG A 226 1.99 -8.21 -15.87
CA ARG A 226 3.34 -7.81 -16.25
C ARG A 226 4.40 -8.82 -15.84
N LEU A 227 4.31 -9.30 -14.59
CA LEU A 227 5.18 -10.36 -14.06
C LEU A 227 4.35 -11.30 -13.19
N ASP A 228 4.80 -12.53 -13.13
CA ASP A 228 4.18 -13.62 -12.40
C ASP A 228 5.28 -14.58 -11.94
N GLY A 229 5.52 -14.68 -10.62
CA GLY A 229 6.62 -15.48 -10.12
C GLY A 229 6.94 -15.29 -8.65
N ASP A 230 8.22 -15.46 -8.32
CA ASP A 230 8.75 -15.36 -6.95
C ASP A 230 8.47 -14.00 -6.31
N PRO A 231 8.00 -13.96 -5.03
CA PRO A 231 7.64 -12.72 -4.35
C PRO A 231 8.77 -11.70 -4.28
N VAL A 232 9.99 -12.11 -3.98
CA VAL A 232 11.11 -11.18 -3.79
C VAL A 232 11.44 -10.49 -5.11
N PHE A 233 11.56 -11.27 -6.19
CA PHE A 233 11.86 -10.76 -7.52
C PHE A 233 10.75 -9.84 -8.06
N VAL A 234 9.48 -10.29 -7.99
CA VAL A 234 8.37 -9.51 -8.56
C VAL A 234 8.14 -8.21 -7.77
N ILE A 235 8.31 -8.22 -6.45
CA ILE A 235 8.19 -7.02 -5.61
C ILE A 235 9.31 -6.03 -5.92
N GLN A 236 10.55 -6.49 -6.12
CA GLN A 236 11.65 -5.60 -6.49
C GLN A 236 11.36 -4.87 -7.81
N GLU A 237 11.00 -5.61 -8.86
CA GLU A 237 10.66 -5.04 -10.17
C GLU A 237 9.46 -4.07 -10.10
N TYR A 238 8.47 -4.41 -9.24
CA TYR A 238 7.32 -3.55 -8.98
C TYR A 238 7.73 -2.22 -8.36
N LEU A 239 8.57 -2.23 -7.32
CA LEU A 239 9.04 -1.01 -6.65
C LEU A 239 9.88 -0.14 -7.58
N GLU A 240 10.77 -0.73 -8.38
CA GLU A 240 11.55 0.00 -9.37
C GLU A 240 10.66 0.69 -10.42
N GLN A 241 9.62 0.01 -10.88
CA GLN A 241 8.70 0.61 -11.85
C GLN A 241 7.86 1.74 -11.24
N ILE A 242 7.39 1.57 -9.99
CA ILE A 242 6.65 2.65 -9.30
C ILE A 242 7.54 3.88 -9.14
N ALA A 243 8.80 3.69 -8.75
CA ALA A 243 9.75 4.79 -8.63
C ALA A 243 9.93 5.52 -9.97
N LYS A 244 10.06 4.79 -11.08
CA LYS A 244 10.14 5.35 -12.44
C LYS A 244 8.86 6.12 -12.82
N ASP A 245 7.69 5.51 -12.63
CA ASP A 245 6.41 6.13 -12.98
C ASP A 245 6.16 7.41 -12.14
N HIS A 246 6.50 7.38 -10.85
CA HIS A 246 6.39 8.54 -9.97
C HIS A 246 7.29 9.68 -10.47
N LYS A 247 8.55 9.37 -10.75
CA LYS A 247 9.54 10.33 -11.26
C LYS A 247 9.09 10.99 -12.56
N GLU A 248 8.61 10.21 -13.53
CA GLU A 248 8.08 10.74 -14.80
C GLU A 248 6.86 11.64 -14.57
N SER A 249 5.95 11.24 -13.68
CA SER A 249 4.75 12.01 -13.33
C SER A 249 5.11 13.35 -12.71
N VAL A 250 6.05 13.37 -11.75
CA VAL A 250 6.50 14.59 -11.07
C VAL A 250 7.24 15.52 -12.06
N LYS A 251 8.15 14.97 -12.88
CA LYS A 251 8.83 15.76 -13.93
C LYS A 251 7.83 16.47 -14.84
N LYS A 252 6.84 15.72 -15.34
CA LYS A 252 5.78 16.28 -16.19
C LYS A 252 4.96 17.33 -15.46
N ALA A 253 4.64 17.14 -14.19
CA ALA A 253 3.90 18.10 -13.38
C ALA A 253 4.70 19.39 -13.13
N ILE A 254 6.02 19.31 -12.98
CA ILE A 254 6.92 20.48 -12.89
C ILE A 254 6.96 21.23 -14.23
N GLU A 255 7.16 20.52 -15.34
CA GLU A 255 7.21 21.11 -16.69
C GLU A 255 5.89 21.83 -17.07
N THR A 256 4.76 21.29 -16.62
CA THR A 256 3.42 21.90 -16.87
C THR A 256 3.02 22.95 -15.84
N GLY A 257 3.87 23.23 -14.84
CA GLY A 257 3.60 24.22 -13.79
C GLY A 257 2.53 23.78 -12.77
N GLN A 258 2.16 22.51 -12.74
CA GLN A 258 1.17 21.96 -11.81
C GLN A 258 1.75 21.71 -10.41
N THR A 259 3.07 21.54 -10.31
CA THR A 259 3.81 21.43 -9.05
C THR A 259 5.14 22.17 -9.17
N GLN A 260 5.80 22.39 -8.02
CA GLN A 260 7.11 23.05 -7.96
C GLN A 260 8.18 22.07 -7.53
N LYS A 261 9.43 22.37 -7.84
CA LYS A 261 10.57 21.74 -7.21
C LYS A 261 10.53 21.99 -5.71
N LYS A 262 10.81 20.97 -4.92
CA LYS A 262 10.86 21.03 -3.45
C LYS A 262 11.95 20.14 -2.93
N GLY A 263 12.42 20.48 -1.74
CA GLY A 263 13.42 19.70 -1.01
C GLY A 263 13.16 19.79 0.48
N VAL A 264 13.81 18.92 1.23
CA VAL A 264 13.86 18.94 2.70
C VAL A 264 15.31 18.68 3.11
N VAL A 265 15.78 19.43 4.09
CA VAL A 265 17.12 19.29 4.65
C VAL A 265 17.01 19.17 6.16
N PHE A 266 17.81 18.30 6.74
CA PHE A 266 17.90 18.14 8.18
C PHE A 266 19.37 18.00 8.62
N ILE A 267 19.68 18.48 9.84
CA ILE A 267 20.99 18.38 10.47
C ILE A 267 20.82 17.53 11.72
N ASP A 268 21.45 16.35 11.74
CA ASP A 268 21.45 15.43 12.88
C ASP A 268 22.56 15.80 13.88
N MET A 269 23.71 16.26 13.35
CA MET A 269 24.90 16.66 14.13
C MET A 269 25.58 17.92 13.55
N PRO A 270 26.15 18.79 14.41
CA PRO A 270 25.96 18.78 15.86
C PRO A 270 24.52 19.08 16.24
N ARG A 271 24.09 18.68 17.44
CA ARG A 271 22.76 19.04 17.93
C ARG A 271 22.64 20.55 18.12
N ASP A 272 21.46 21.08 17.92
CA ASP A 272 21.20 22.50 18.18
C ASP A 272 21.59 22.87 19.60
N PHE A 273 22.31 24.02 19.77
CA PHE A 273 22.92 24.49 20.99
C PHE A 273 24.01 23.59 21.60
N ALA A 274 24.66 22.75 20.82
CA ALA A 274 25.79 21.94 21.26
C ALA A 274 26.95 22.79 21.75
N GLN A 275 27.58 22.36 22.85
CA GLN A 275 28.84 22.94 23.33
C GLN A 275 29.99 22.05 22.87
N ILE A 276 30.94 22.63 22.15
CA ILE A 276 32.07 21.93 21.55
C ILE A 276 33.36 22.40 22.23
N ASP A 277 34.16 21.42 22.64
CA ASP A 277 35.48 21.71 23.16
C ASP A 277 36.40 22.21 22.02
N ARG A 278 37.08 23.35 22.24
CA ARG A 278 38.04 23.88 21.27
C ARG A 278 39.22 22.94 21.01
N LYS A 279 39.49 22.02 21.93
CA LYS A 279 40.52 20.99 21.77
C LYS A 279 40.04 19.78 20.96
N ALA A 280 38.81 19.75 20.49
CA ALA A 280 38.35 18.71 19.59
C ALA A 280 39.13 18.81 18.26
N ASP A 281 39.58 17.68 17.75
CA ASP A 281 40.30 17.64 16.47
C ASP A 281 39.44 18.14 15.32
N VAL A 282 38.16 17.76 15.31
CA VAL A 282 37.15 18.17 14.32
C VAL A 282 35.75 18.26 14.91
N ILE A 283 34.91 19.09 14.33
CA ILE A 283 33.46 19.11 14.57
C ILE A 283 32.80 18.25 13.49
N LYS A 284 32.27 17.12 13.90
CA LYS A 284 31.50 16.26 12.98
C LYS A 284 30.13 16.87 12.72
N CYS A 285 29.83 17.07 11.44
CA CYS A 285 28.53 17.53 10.97
C CYS A 285 27.92 16.45 10.10
N GLY A 286 26.64 16.20 10.27
CA GLY A 286 25.94 15.19 9.49
C GLY A 286 24.44 15.44 9.49
N GLY A 287 23.78 14.89 8.47
CA GLY A 287 22.35 15.04 8.29
C GLY A 287 21.85 14.31 7.04
N TRP A 288 20.77 14.81 6.50
CA TRP A 288 20.21 14.25 5.27
C TRP A 288 19.49 15.29 4.44
N MET A 289 19.34 15.00 3.14
CA MET A 289 18.62 15.81 2.16
C MET A 289 17.80 14.92 1.24
N VAL A 290 16.57 15.34 0.97
CA VAL A 290 15.73 14.78 -0.10
C VAL A 290 15.20 15.90 -0.99
N ALA A 291 15.11 15.66 -2.31
CA ALA A 291 14.57 16.64 -3.26
C ALA A 291 13.92 15.93 -4.45
N ASN A 292 12.94 16.59 -5.09
CA ASN A 292 12.35 16.14 -6.35
C ASN A 292 13.05 16.70 -7.59
N ASP A 293 14.33 17.06 -7.45
CA ASP A 293 15.25 17.43 -8.51
C ASP A 293 16.52 16.56 -8.42
N GLU A 294 16.81 15.78 -9.47
CA GLU A 294 17.97 14.89 -9.52
C GLU A 294 19.33 15.59 -9.43
N LYS A 295 19.34 16.87 -9.75
CA LYS A 295 20.57 17.70 -9.75
C LYS A 295 20.61 18.62 -8.54
N ALA A 296 19.72 18.43 -7.57
CA ALA A 296 19.79 19.18 -6.33
C ALA A 296 21.11 18.91 -5.60
N THR A 297 21.68 19.95 -5.05
CA THR A 297 22.99 19.91 -4.35
C THR A 297 22.87 20.52 -2.98
N LEU A 298 23.81 20.14 -2.10
CA LEU A 298 24.00 20.74 -0.79
C LEU A 298 24.92 21.97 -0.90
N ALA A 299 24.54 23.04 -0.20
CA ALA A 299 25.43 24.17 0.06
C ALA A 299 25.50 24.42 1.58
N PHE A 300 26.68 24.73 2.05
CA PHE A 300 26.95 24.87 3.47
C PHE A 300 27.43 26.30 3.79
N GLU A 301 27.06 26.78 4.97
CA GLU A 301 27.51 28.07 5.49
C GLU A 301 27.84 27.95 6.98
N VAL A 302 28.89 28.64 7.40
CA VAL A 302 29.24 28.87 8.81
C VAL A 302 29.22 30.36 9.07
N ASP A 303 28.42 30.81 10.02
CA ASP A 303 28.23 32.25 10.33
C ASP A 303 27.89 33.09 9.09
N GLU A 304 26.94 32.57 8.29
CA GLU A 304 26.49 33.18 7.02
C GLU A 304 27.58 33.30 5.95
N GLN A 305 28.75 32.70 6.15
CA GLN A 305 29.80 32.66 5.15
C GLN A 305 29.83 31.29 4.45
N PRO A 306 29.95 31.26 3.12
CA PRO A 306 30.03 30.01 2.35
C PRO A 306 31.16 29.13 2.89
N PHE A 307 30.85 27.85 3.07
CA PHE A 307 31.76 26.81 3.54
C PHE A 307 31.71 25.64 2.55
N ASP A 308 32.86 25.22 2.08
CA ASP A 308 32.99 24.14 1.10
C ASP A 308 33.70 22.94 1.72
N PRO A 309 32.99 22.05 2.43
CA PRO A 309 33.58 20.88 3.08
C PRO A 309 33.74 19.73 2.08
N ILE A 310 34.56 18.76 2.45
CA ILE A 310 34.54 17.44 1.84
C ILE A 310 33.32 16.71 2.40
N VAL A 311 32.37 16.38 1.50
CA VAL A 311 31.12 15.67 1.85
C VAL A 311 31.28 14.19 1.54
N SER A 312 30.94 13.36 2.53
CA SER A 312 30.79 11.90 2.37
C SER A 312 29.30 11.55 2.43
N TYR A 313 28.85 10.70 1.51
CA TYR A 313 27.46 10.25 1.52
C TYR A 313 27.27 9.02 2.42
N VAL A 314 26.12 8.95 3.07
CA VAL A 314 25.77 7.90 4.04
C VAL A 314 24.40 7.34 3.71
N ASN A 315 24.27 6.01 3.79
CA ASN A 315 22.98 5.34 3.60
C ASN A 315 21.99 5.73 4.70
N ARG A 316 20.77 6.13 4.29
CA ARG A 316 19.67 6.52 5.18
C ARG A 316 18.37 5.84 4.72
N GLN A 317 18.32 4.51 4.89
CA GLN A 317 17.12 3.72 4.57
C GLN A 317 15.90 4.19 5.38
N ASP A 318 16.11 4.65 6.62
CA ASP A 318 15.07 5.21 7.48
C ASP A 318 14.40 6.45 6.86
N VAL A 319 15.20 7.37 6.31
CA VAL A 319 14.70 8.58 5.62
C VAL A 319 14.06 8.21 4.29
N TYR A 320 14.67 7.28 3.54
CA TYR A 320 14.13 6.76 2.28
C TYR A 320 12.71 6.23 2.48
N ASP A 321 12.49 5.39 3.49
CA ASP A 321 11.20 4.76 3.75
C ASP A 321 10.11 5.80 4.11
N ILE A 322 10.49 6.83 4.89
CA ILE A 322 9.56 7.90 5.30
C ILE A 322 9.14 8.78 4.11
N TYR A 323 10.08 9.12 3.24
CA TYR A 323 9.86 10.09 2.15
C TYR A 323 9.58 9.44 0.80
N PHE A 324 9.51 8.10 0.73
CA PHE A 324 9.30 7.37 -0.53
C PHE A 324 8.01 7.76 -1.25
N GLU A 325 6.91 7.95 -0.53
CA GLU A 325 5.63 8.32 -1.16
C GLU A 325 5.68 9.72 -1.80
N GLU A 326 6.47 10.63 -1.23
CA GLU A 326 6.53 12.02 -1.67
C GLU A 326 7.60 12.27 -2.73
N PHE A 327 8.77 11.65 -2.61
CA PHE A 327 9.93 11.89 -3.45
C PHE A 327 10.33 10.66 -4.30
N GLY A 328 9.90 9.47 -3.92
CA GLY A 328 10.00 8.19 -4.63
C GLY A 328 11.20 8.02 -5.56
N GLY A 329 10.95 8.08 -6.85
CA GLY A 329 11.96 7.83 -7.87
C GLY A 329 13.13 8.84 -7.96
N PHE A 330 13.14 9.87 -7.12
CA PHE A 330 14.27 10.81 -6.98
C PHE A 330 15.21 10.43 -5.84
N LEU A 331 14.80 9.50 -4.97
CA LEU A 331 15.56 9.09 -3.81
C LEU A 331 16.57 7.99 -4.16
N ASP A 332 17.75 8.10 -3.59
CA ASP A 332 18.77 7.06 -3.56
C ASP A 332 19.23 6.93 -2.10
N ALA A 333 18.88 5.82 -1.44
CA ALA A 333 19.16 5.63 -0.03
C ALA A 333 20.64 5.82 0.33
N ASP A 334 21.56 5.47 -0.59
CA ASP A 334 23.02 5.59 -0.39
C ASP A 334 23.53 7.03 -0.49
N HIS A 335 22.73 7.95 -1.02
CA HIS A 335 23.08 9.37 -1.21
C HIS A 335 22.16 10.36 -0.49
N ILE A 336 21.23 9.88 0.34
CA ILE A 336 20.34 10.74 1.15
C ILE A 336 21.08 11.40 2.31
N GLY A 337 21.87 10.62 3.06
CA GLY A 337 22.65 11.10 4.19
C GLY A 337 23.96 11.74 3.74
N TRP A 338 24.44 12.69 4.51
CA TRP A 338 25.70 13.37 4.31
C TRP A 338 26.43 13.60 5.63
N ASP A 339 27.75 13.49 5.57
CA ASP A 339 28.66 13.85 6.66
C ASP A 339 29.74 14.79 6.14
N CYS A 340 30.13 15.74 6.97
CA CYS A 340 31.30 16.60 6.75
C CYS A 340 31.95 17.02 8.07
N GLU A 341 33.10 17.68 7.99
CA GLU A 341 33.87 18.09 9.17
C GLU A 341 34.20 19.58 9.10
N ILE A 342 34.10 20.25 10.25
CA ILE A 342 34.54 21.63 10.45
C ILE A 342 35.75 21.64 11.36
N ASP A 343 36.78 22.35 10.99
CA ASP A 343 37.98 22.57 11.80
C ASP A 343 37.68 23.63 12.87
N PRO A 344 37.59 23.26 14.16
CA PRO A 344 37.27 24.20 15.22
C PRO A 344 38.33 25.30 15.43
N THR A 345 39.58 25.07 14.98
CA THR A 345 40.64 26.05 15.12
C THR A 345 40.49 27.27 14.23
N LYS A 346 39.69 27.15 13.18
CA LYS A 346 39.36 28.23 12.23
C LYS A 346 38.21 29.12 12.73
N LEU A 347 37.57 28.74 13.84
CA LEU A 347 36.46 29.48 14.43
C LEU A 347 36.89 30.19 15.71
N SER A 348 36.28 31.31 16.03
CA SER A 348 36.51 32.03 17.31
C SER A 348 35.86 31.26 18.46
N SER A 349 36.22 31.60 19.72
CA SER A 349 35.45 31.20 20.88
C SER A 349 34.11 31.91 20.87
N GLY A 350 33.02 31.22 21.20
CA GLY A 350 31.71 31.82 21.27
C GLY A 350 30.63 31.07 20.49
N LYS A 351 29.56 31.77 20.14
CA LYS A 351 28.41 31.21 19.39
C LYS A 351 28.66 31.28 17.90
N HIS A 352 28.32 30.19 17.24
CA HIS A 352 28.38 30.03 15.79
C HIS A 352 27.08 29.45 15.25
N THR A 353 26.83 29.65 13.95
CA THR A 353 25.72 29.05 13.22
C THR A 353 26.26 28.17 12.10
N PHE A 354 25.60 27.03 11.89
CA PHE A 354 25.84 26.15 10.76
C PHE A 354 24.55 25.99 9.97
N THR A 355 24.58 26.35 8.71
CA THR A 355 23.42 26.29 7.81
C THR A 355 23.72 25.33 6.66
N VAL A 356 22.76 24.49 6.37
CA VAL A 356 22.77 23.61 5.20
C VAL A 356 21.58 23.94 4.33
N LYS A 357 21.81 24.12 3.04
CA LYS A 357 20.82 24.48 2.04
C LYS A 357 20.70 23.40 0.97
N CYS A 358 19.49 23.12 0.53
CA CYS A 358 19.19 22.35 -0.66
C CYS A 358 19.00 23.32 -1.83
N ILE A 359 19.86 23.22 -2.85
CA ILE A 359 19.85 24.08 -4.03
C ILE A 359 19.44 23.25 -5.24
N ASP A 360 18.48 23.73 -6.03
CA ASP A 360 18.02 23.04 -7.24
C ASP A 360 18.99 23.22 -8.43
N SER A 361 18.68 22.56 -9.54
CA SER A 361 19.45 22.66 -10.79
C SER A 361 19.49 24.05 -11.41
N ASP A 362 18.62 24.96 -11.00
CA ASP A 362 18.54 26.34 -11.48
C ASP A 362 19.24 27.32 -10.52
N GLY A 363 19.87 26.82 -9.45
CA GLY A 363 20.54 27.63 -8.43
C GLY A 363 19.61 28.23 -7.38
N LYS A 364 18.33 27.81 -7.34
CA LYS A 364 17.34 28.30 -6.38
C LYS A 364 17.35 27.45 -5.12
N GLU A 365 17.27 28.10 -3.97
CA GLU A 365 17.11 27.45 -2.69
C GLU A 365 15.70 26.81 -2.58
N LEU A 366 15.66 25.51 -2.32
CA LEU A 366 14.42 24.72 -2.09
C LEU A 366 14.10 24.59 -0.62
N ALA A 367 15.12 24.44 0.21
CA ALA A 367 15.01 24.30 1.67
C ALA A 367 16.33 24.68 2.34
N ASN A 368 16.25 25.05 3.60
CA ASN A 368 17.41 25.23 4.45
C ASN A 368 17.15 24.76 5.88
N LYS A 369 18.23 24.48 6.59
CA LYS A 369 18.23 24.21 8.03
C LYS A 369 19.43 24.86 8.66
N THR A 370 19.19 25.65 9.71
CA THR A 370 20.24 26.29 10.53
C THR A 370 20.19 25.75 11.94
N ILE A 371 21.34 25.49 12.51
CA ILE A 371 21.53 25.18 13.94
C ILE A 371 22.55 26.16 14.52
N ALA A 372 22.48 26.34 15.82
CA ALA A 372 23.46 27.10 16.59
C ALA A 372 24.34 26.15 17.43
N PHE A 373 25.61 26.44 17.54
CA PHE A 373 26.52 25.75 18.45
C PHE A 373 27.48 26.74 19.09
N SER A 374 28.24 26.34 20.09
CA SER A 374 29.23 27.20 20.73
C SER A 374 30.55 26.47 20.92
N ILE A 375 31.65 27.20 20.72
CA ILE A 375 33.01 26.74 21.02
C ILE A 375 33.46 27.31 22.35
N GLY A 376 33.89 26.42 23.24
CA GLY A 376 34.45 26.78 24.53
C GLY A 376 35.73 27.61 24.41
N GLU A 377 36.16 28.24 25.51
CA GLU A 377 37.41 29.01 25.56
C GLU A 377 38.66 28.11 25.46
#